data_68af74f593a792e9074a29fe1957f492
#
_entry.id   68af74f593a792e9074a29fe1957f492
#
_cell.length_a   1.000
_cell.length_b   1.000
_cell.length_c   1.000
_cell.angle_alpha   90.00
_cell.angle_beta   90.00
_cell.angle_gamma   90.00
#
_symmetry.space_group_name_H-M   'P 1'
#
loop_
_entity.id
_entity.type
_entity.pdbx_description
1 polymer ?
#
loop_
_entity_poly.entity_id
_entity_poly.type
_entity_poly.pdbx_seq_one_letter_code
_entity_poly.pdbx_strand_id
1 'polypeptide(L)'
;MATLPSQVTEASPPDARFAPGPGASAGGESAPAQGAPAFSPLYQQIKGLILRSLQSGEWKPGDVIPSEFDLAARFRVSQGTVRKAIDELATDNLLVRRQGKGTFVATHAEQHIQYRFLRLLPDTGDLDGQGPAERRIIECKRLRASAEVARQLGLRTGDPVFLVRRVLAFAAVPAILEDIWLPGSRFKGLTQETLAEDKGPMYALFESQFGVRMVRAVEKIKAVSADPDVASLLGSQPGTPLLSVERVAYTYNDEPMELRRGLYRTDNRHYRNELS
;
A
#
# COMPACT_ATOMS: atom_id res chain seq x y z
N MET A 1 -19.93 -46.18 40.46
CA MET A 1 -21.28 -45.78 40.92
C MET A 1 -21.50 -44.41 40.42
N ALA A 2 -22.24 -44.35 39.37
CA ALA A 2 -23.65 -43.96 39.19
C ALA A 2 -23.76 -42.40 39.17
N THR A 3 -24.37 -41.71 38.30
CA THR A 3 -25.25 -41.92 37.15
C THR A 3 -25.54 -40.54 36.60
N LEU A 4 -25.55 -40.34 35.29
CA LEU A 4 -26.35 -39.33 34.62
C LEU A 4 -27.84 -39.69 34.83
N PRO A 5 -28.87 -38.85 34.63
CA PRO A 5 -29.15 -38.30 33.32
C PRO A 5 -29.96 -36.99 33.25
N SER A 6 -30.13 -36.47 32.02
CA SER A 6 -31.38 -36.02 31.35
C SER A 6 -31.92 -34.64 31.76
N GLN A 7 -32.52 -33.80 30.95
CA GLN A 7 -33.19 -33.92 29.64
C GLN A 7 -33.29 -32.54 28.97
N VAL A 8 -33.38 -32.58 27.69
CA VAL A 8 -33.81 -31.59 26.71
C VAL A 8 -35.25 -31.18 26.97
N THR A 9 -35.58 -29.91 26.81
CA THR A 9 -36.93 -29.48 26.56
C THR A 9 -36.95 -28.49 25.40
N GLU A 10 -37.46 -28.99 24.33
CA GLU A 10 -37.84 -28.29 23.10
C GLU A 10 -39.09 -27.42 23.38
N ALA A 11 -39.13 -26.18 22.90
CA ALA A 11 -40.31 -25.37 22.83
C ALA A 11 -40.46 -24.75 21.46
N SER A 12 -41.45 -25.24 20.72
CA SER A 12 -41.95 -24.73 19.44
C SER A 12 -42.65 -23.40 19.55
N PRO A 13 -42.73 -22.61 18.45
CA PRO A 13 -43.31 -21.26 18.45
C PRO A 13 -44.82 -21.27 18.20
N PRO A 14 -45.54 -20.20 18.59
CA PRO A 14 -46.93 -20.06 18.23
C PRO A 14 -47.13 -19.37 16.88
N ASP A 15 -47.97 -19.99 16.06
CA ASP A 15 -48.65 -19.43 14.91
C ASP A 15 -49.50 -18.21 15.27
N ALA A 16 -49.38 -17.12 14.49
CA ALA A 16 -50.40 -16.09 14.41
C ALA A 16 -50.57 -15.64 12.97
N ARG A 17 -51.61 -16.16 12.34
CA ARG A 17 -52.19 -15.73 11.07
C ARG A 17 -52.77 -14.33 11.22
N PHE A 18 -52.42 -13.43 10.30
CA PHE A 18 -53.21 -12.26 9.98
C PHE A 18 -53.49 -12.20 8.49
N ALA A 19 -54.75 -12.15 8.15
CA ALA A 19 -55.27 -12.07 6.79
C ALA A 19 -55.24 -10.61 6.27
N PRO A 20 -55.22 -10.40 4.95
CA PRO A 20 -55.02 -9.08 4.36
C PRO A 20 -56.33 -8.32 4.17
N GLY A 21 -56.28 -7.00 4.45
CA GLY A 21 -57.31 -6.04 4.05
C GLY A 21 -56.88 -5.28 2.80
N PRO A 22 -57.81 -4.88 1.93
CA PRO A 22 -57.50 -4.32 0.62
C PRO A 22 -57.43 -2.78 0.63
N GLY A 23 -56.51 -2.23 -0.18
CA GLY A 23 -56.72 -0.92 -0.77
C GLY A 23 -55.81 0.20 -0.24
N ALA A 24 -54.78 0.56 -1.08
CA ALA A 24 -54.48 1.96 -1.44
C ALA A 24 -53.43 2.01 -2.54
N SER A 25 -53.89 2.46 -3.69
CA SER A 25 -53.24 3.25 -4.75
C SER A 25 -51.71 3.32 -4.86
N ALA A 26 -51.30 3.02 -6.08
CA ALA A 26 -50.03 3.30 -6.74
C ALA A 26 -49.37 4.63 -6.37
N GLY A 27 -48.20 4.55 -5.74
CA GLY A 27 -47.15 5.56 -5.76
C GLY A 27 -45.99 4.97 -6.53
N GLY A 28 -45.78 5.47 -7.76
CA GLY A 28 -44.69 5.04 -8.58
C GLY A 28 -43.35 5.41 -7.94
N GLU A 29 -42.66 4.41 -7.47
CA GLU A 29 -41.20 4.52 -7.18
C GLU A 29 -40.48 4.61 -8.51
N SER A 30 -40.17 5.84 -8.89
CA SER A 30 -39.23 6.10 -9.99
C SER A 30 -37.87 5.49 -9.65
N ALA A 31 -37.51 4.44 -10.37
CA ALA A 31 -36.16 3.92 -10.39
C ALA A 31 -35.14 5.06 -10.61
N PRO A 32 -33.98 5.06 -9.94
CA PRO A 32 -32.98 6.09 -10.19
C PRO A 32 -32.54 6.02 -11.66
N ALA A 33 -32.66 7.15 -12.33
CA ALA A 33 -32.25 7.31 -13.73
C ALA A 33 -30.77 6.91 -13.87
N GLN A 34 -30.53 5.80 -14.54
CA GLN A 34 -29.20 5.40 -15.00
C GLN A 34 -28.75 6.42 -16.05
N GLY A 35 -27.57 7.09 -15.80
CA GLY A 35 -26.79 7.68 -16.86
C GLY A 35 -26.94 9.17 -17.09
N ALA A 36 -26.89 10.01 -16.05
CA ALA A 36 -26.36 11.36 -16.27
C ALA A 36 -24.83 11.25 -16.31
N PRO A 37 -24.16 11.82 -17.34
CA PRO A 37 -22.69 11.90 -17.33
C PRO A 37 -22.29 12.69 -16.08
N ALA A 38 -21.59 12.03 -15.13
CA ALA A 38 -21.05 12.70 -13.96
C ALA A 38 -20.00 13.70 -14.46
N PHE A 39 -20.37 14.96 -14.61
CA PHE A 39 -19.42 16.04 -14.89
C PHE A 39 -18.50 16.13 -13.69
N SER A 40 -17.32 15.53 -13.82
CA SER A 40 -16.25 15.69 -12.83
C SER A 40 -15.92 17.18 -12.70
N PRO A 41 -15.86 17.73 -11.47
CA PRO A 41 -15.47 19.12 -11.24
C PRO A 41 -14.18 19.46 -11.99
N LEU A 42 -14.08 20.69 -12.50
CA LEU A 42 -12.94 21.10 -13.36
C LEU A 42 -11.58 20.85 -12.69
N TYR A 43 -11.45 21.10 -11.38
CA TYR A 43 -10.21 20.83 -10.65
C TYR A 43 -9.84 19.34 -10.61
N GLN A 44 -10.81 18.41 -10.61
CA GLN A 44 -10.53 16.98 -10.71
C GLN A 44 -10.03 16.58 -12.10
N GLN A 45 -10.54 17.23 -13.15
CA GLN A 45 -10.01 17.04 -14.49
C GLN A 45 -8.56 17.52 -14.59
N ILE A 46 -8.25 18.69 -13.99
CA ILE A 46 -6.87 19.21 -13.91
C ILE A 46 -5.98 18.28 -13.07
N LYS A 47 -6.46 17.78 -11.92
CA LYS A 47 -5.77 16.75 -11.14
C LYS A 47 -5.40 15.54 -12.00
N GLY A 48 -6.34 15.04 -12.80
CA GLY A 48 -6.11 13.94 -13.75
C GLY A 48 -5.08 14.28 -14.85
N LEU A 49 -5.04 15.53 -15.33
CA LEU A 49 -4.02 15.98 -16.30
C LEU A 49 -2.64 16.02 -15.67
N ILE A 50 -2.49 16.58 -14.46
CA ILE A 50 -1.23 16.61 -13.72
C ILE A 50 -0.77 15.17 -13.44
N LEU A 51 -1.66 14.27 -13.00
CA LEU A 51 -1.33 12.85 -12.79
C LEU A 51 -0.80 12.18 -14.05
N ARG A 52 -1.37 12.46 -15.21
CA ARG A 52 -0.86 11.93 -16.50
C ARG A 52 0.55 12.42 -16.81
N SER A 53 0.86 13.70 -16.55
CA SER A 53 2.21 14.22 -16.71
C SER A 53 3.23 13.56 -15.77
N LEU A 54 2.83 13.25 -14.51
CA LEU A 54 3.65 12.48 -13.57
C LEU A 54 3.88 11.04 -14.08
N GLN A 55 2.85 10.39 -14.59
CA GLN A 55 2.92 9.01 -15.10
C GLN A 55 3.76 8.87 -16.36
N SER A 56 3.66 9.84 -17.27
CA SER A 56 4.46 9.87 -18.49
C SER A 56 5.92 10.20 -18.23
N GLY A 57 6.29 10.62 -16.99
CA GLY A 57 7.64 11.05 -16.65
C GLY A 57 7.98 12.45 -17.19
N GLU A 58 6.99 13.23 -17.61
CA GLU A 58 7.19 14.65 -17.95
C GLU A 58 7.78 15.41 -16.77
N TRP A 59 7.30 15.10 -15.57
CA TRP A 59 7.89 15.56 -14.31
C TRP A 59 8.29 14.35 -13.48
N LYS A 60 9.58 14.21 -13.20
CA LYS A 60 10.14 13.10 -12.44
C LYS A 60 10.06 13.35 -10.92
N PRO A 61 10.14 12.31 -10.08
CA PRO A 61 10.29 12.48 -8.64
C PRO A 61 11.43 13.45 -8.31
N GLY A 62 11.13 14.46 -7.48
CA GLY A 62 12.07 15.53 -7.11
C GLY A 62 12.07 16.76 -8.03
N ASP A 63 11.51 16.68 -9.22
CA ASP A 63 11.44 17.83 -10.13
C ASP A 63 10.47 18.89 -9.62
N VAL A 64 10.75 20.15 -9.95
CA VAL A 64 9.80 21.25 -9.79
C VAL A 64 8.78 21.22 -10.93
N ILE A 65 7.49 21.27 -10.59
CA ILE A 65 6.44 21.43 -11.61
C ILE A 65 6.25 22.90 -11.97
N PRO A 66 5.69 23.23 -13.16
CA PRO A 66 5.37 24.60 -13.52
C PRO A 66 4.51 25.28 -12.46
N SER A 67 4.61 26.62 -12.37
CA SER A 67 3.85 27.39 -11.40
C SER A 67 2.35 27.25 -11.60
N GLU A 68 1.55 27.58 -10.57
CA GLU A 68 0.08 27.63 -10.69
C GLU A 68 -0.37 28.53 -11.84
N PHE A 69 0.36 29.61 -12.09
CA PHE A 69 0.08 30.54 -13.17
C PHE A 69 0.34 29.90 -14.55
N ASP A 70 1.49 29.23 -14.72
CA ASP A 70 1.86 28.56 -15.97
C ASP A 70 0.91 27.40 -16.27
N LEU A 71 0.56 26.63 -15.25
CA LEU A 71 -0.41 25.53 -15.39
C LEU A 71 -1.82 26.03 -15.71
N ALA A 72 -2.23 27.19 -15.14
CA ALA A 72 -3.49 27.82 -15.46
C ALA A 72 -3.54 28.26 -16.92
N ALA A 73 -2.46 28.83 -17.43
CA ALA A 73 -2.31 29.18 -18.84
C ALA A 73 -2.32 27.93 -19.75
N ARG A 74 -1.54 26.91 -19.38
CA ARG A 74 -1.42 25.64 -20.13
C ARG A 74 -2.77 24.92 -20.27
N PHE A 75 -3.53 24.85 -19.17
CA PHE A 75 -4.82 24.13 -19.14
C PHE A 75 -6.03 25.02 -19.44
N ARG A 76 -5.82 26.34 -19.66
CA ARG A 76 -6.86 27.34 -19.93
C ARG A 76 -7.94 27.37 -18.85
N VAL A 77 -7.53 27.40 -17.61
CA VAL A 77 -8.41 27.45 -16.42
C VAL A 77 -7.96 28.56 -15.46
N SER A 78 -8.76 28.84 -14.42
CA SER A 78 -8.37 29.80 -13.40
C SER A 78 -7.22 29.23 -12.53
N GLN A 79 -6.36 30.13 -12.01
CA GLN A 79 -5.32 29.76 -11.06
C GLN A 79 -5.89 29.06 -9.80
N GLY A 80 -7.08 29.48 -9.32
CA GLY A 80 -7.76 28.85 -8.19
C GLY A 80 -8.13 27.39 -8.45
N THR A 81 -8.51 27.04 -9.71
CA THR A 81 -8.79 25.67 -10.13
C THR A 81 -7.53 24.80 -10.08
N VAL A 82 -6.40 25.34 -10.57
CA VAL A 82 -5.10 24.65 -10.50
C VAL A 82 -4.64 24.49 -9.07
N ARG A 83 -4.75 25.55 -8.25
CA ARG A 83 -4.38 25.53 -6.83
C ARG A 83 -5.11 24.42 -6.09
N LYS A 84 -6.43 24.29 -6.27
CA LYS A 84 -7.23 23.24 -5.65
C LYS A 84 -6.77 21.83 -6.09
N ALA A 85 -6.45 21.65 -7.38
CA ALA A 85 -5.93 20.37 -7.88
C ALA A 85 -4.56 20.03 -7.26
N ILE A 86 -3.65 21.02 -7.13
CA ILE A 86 -2.35 20.85 -6.49
C ILE A 86 -2.50 20.57 -4.99
N ASP A 87 -3.43 21.24 -4.29
CA ASP A 87 -3.68 21.00 -2.87
C ASP A 87 -4.13 19.57 -2.60
N GLU A 88 -5.04 19.02 -3.43
CA GLU A 88 -5.42 17.61 -3.33
C GLU A 88 -4.24 16.67 -3.61
N LEU A 89 -3.44 16.94 -4.64
CA LEU A 89 -2.26 16.13 -4.94
C LEU A 89 -1.20 16.22 -3.83
N ALA A 90 -1.11 17.35 -3.13
CA ALA A 90 -0.25 17.49 -1.96
C ALA A 90 -0.80 16.71 -0.76
N THR A 91 -2.12 16.74 -0.53
CA THR A 91 -2.79 15.90 0.47
C THR A 91 -2.57 14.42 0.20
N ASP A 92 -2.61 14.01 -1.07
CA ASP A 92 -2.30 12.64 -1.50
C ASP A 92 -0.78 12.32 -1.46
N ASN A 93 0.05 13.27 -1.00
CA ASN A 93 1.52 13.17 -0.96
C ASN A 93 2.16 12.88 -2.34
N LEU A 94 1.55 13.34 -3.42
CA LEU A 94 2.11 13.25 -4.77
C LEU A 94 2.94 14.48 -5.13
N LEU A 95 2.61 15.61 -4.53
CA LEU A 95 3.35 16.87 -4.65
C LEU A 95 3.74 17.39 -3.26
N VAL A 96 4.79 18.22 -3.21
CA VAL A 96 5.27 18.89 -1.98
C VAL A 96 5.46 20.37 -2.28
N ARG A 97 4.81 21.24 -1.51
CA ARG A 97 5.04 22.68 -1.58
C ARG A 97 6.25 23.05 -0.75
N ARG A 98 7.19 23.78 -1.33
CA ARG A 98 8.34 24.36 -0.62
C ARG A 98 8.25 25.88 -0.68
N GLN A 99 8.10 26.50 0.46
CA GLN A 99 7.94 27.96 0.55
C GLN A 99 9.06 28.69 -0.21
N GLY A 100 8.68 29.61 -1.10
CA GLY A 100 9.60 30.38 -1.93
C GLY A 100 10.34 29.62 -3.02
N LYS A 101 10.18 28.27 -3.10
CA LYS A 101 10.89 27.42 -4.08
C LYS A 101 9.96 26.76 -5.11
N GLY A 102 8.66 26.77 -4.86
CA GLY A 102 7.67 26.17 -5.77
C GLY A 102 7.07 24.85 -5.28
N THR A 103 6.42 24.14 -6.20
CA THR A 103 5.81 22.83 -5.96
C THR A 103 6.65 21.75 -6.65
N PHE A 104 6.98 20.70 -5.92
CA PHE A 104 7.86 19.63 -6.36
C PHE A 104 7.09 18.32 -6.42
N VAL A 105 7.48 17.43 -7.33
CA VAL A 105 7.06 16.04 -7.29
C VAL A 105 7.68 15.39 -6.06
N ALA A 106 6.84 14.82 -5.19
CA ALA A 106 7.34 14.15 -3.98
C ALA A 106 8.20 12.94 -4.36
N THR A 107 9.19 12.56 -3.55
CA THR A 107 10.11 11.45 -3.80
C THR A 107 10.34 10.63 -2.53
N HIS A 108 10.60 9.32 -2.67
CA HIS A 108 10.99 8.45 -1.56
C HIS A 108 12.46 8.62 -1.12
N ALA A 109 13.24 9.43 -1.84
CA ALA A 109 14.63 9.75 -1.46
C ALA A 109 14.71 10.66 -0.22
N GLU A 110 13.65 11.37 0.14
CA GLU A 110 13.63 12.23 1.34
C GLU A 110 13.46 11.39 2.61
N GLN A 111 14.30 11.62 3.63
CA GLN A 111 14.35 10.82 4.86
C GLN A 111 13.00 10.70 5.60
N HIS A 112 12.15 11.73 5.57
CA HIS A 112 10.83 11.70 6.21
C HIS A 112 9.84 10.73 5.53
N ILE A 113 10.11 10.35 4.28
CA ILE A 113 9.26 9.42 3.53
C ILE A 113 9.75 7.98 3.67
N GLN A 114 11.00 7.75 4.07
CA GLN A 114 11.56 6.42 4.30
C GLN A 114 10.72 5.58 5.26
N TYR A 115 10.21 6.21 6.31
CA TYR A 115 9.46 5.54 7.39
C TYR A 115 7.96 5.43 7.10
N ARG A 116 7.45 6.05 6.03
CA ARG A 116 6.02 5.98 5.67
C ARG A 116 5.52 4.56 5.47
N PHE A 117 6.39 3.69 4.97
CA PHE A 117 6.06 2.29 4.69
C PHE A 117 6.77 1.30 5.63
N LEU A 118 7.74 1.73 6.41
CA LEU A 118 8.36 0.92 7.46
C LEU A 118 7.82 1.39 8.82
N ARG A 119 6.81 0.68 9.32
CA ARG A 119 6.04 1.09 10.50
C ARG A 119 6.45 0.37 11.78
N LEU A 120 7.54 -0.40 11.75
CA LEU A 120 8.07 -1.10 12.93
C LEU A 120 9.01 -0.18 13.69
N LEU A 121 8.59 0.23 14.88
CA LEU A 121 9.32 1.15 15.76
C LEU A 121 9.76 0.45 17.03
N PRO A 122 10.85 0.90 17.71
CA PRO A 122 11.22 0.42 19.01
C PRO A 122 10.19 0.85 20.07
N ASP A 123 10.02 0.06 21.10
CA ASP A 123 9.16 0.39 22.25
C ASP A 123 9.75 1.50 23.10
N THR A 124 11.07 1.64 23.10
CA THR A 124 11.83 2.65 23.87
C THR A 124 12.85 3.34 22.97
N GLY A 125 13.03 4.65 23.17
CA GLY A 125 14.00 5.47 22.43
C GLY A 125 13.44 6.16 21.21
N ASP A 126 14.23 7.11 20.66
CA ASP A 126 13.89 7.84 19.45
C ASP A 126 14.29 7.06 18.19
N LEU A 127 13.54 7.27 17.12
CA LEU A 127 13.82 6.73 15.78
C LEU A 127 15.23 7.10 15.28
N ASP A 128 15.70 8.29 15.63
CA ASP A 128 16.99 8.82 15.22
C ASP A 128 18.19 8.08 15.83
N GLY A 129 17.98 7.37 16.96
CA GLY A 129 19.02 6.58 17.64
C GLY A 129 19.26 5.18 17.07
N GLN A 130 18.38 4.65 16.20
CA GLN A 130 18.51 3.27 15.71
C GLN A 130 19.33 3.11 14.44
N GLY A 131 19.60 4.17 13.72
CA GLY A 131 20.20 4.10 12.41
C GLY A 131 19.28 3.46 11.34
N PRO A 132 19.70 3.46 10.09
CA PRO A 132 18.95 2.82 9.01
C PRO A 132 18.89 1.30 9.20
N ALA A 133 17.79 0.68 8.77
CA ALA A 133 17.69 -0.77 8.74
C ALA A 133 18.75 -1.38 7.81
N GLU A 134 19.56 -2.28 8.34
CA GLU A 134 20.48 -3.08 7.54
C GLU A 134 19.69 -4.11 6.74
N ARG A 135 19.98 -4.21 5.45
CA ARG A 135 19.28 -5.10 4.53
C ARG A 135 20.18 -6.24 4.09
N ARG A 136 19.76 -7.48 4.35
CA ARG A 136 20.39 -8.68 3.83
C ARG A 136 19.47 -9.34 2.82
N ILE A 137 19.84 -9.28 1.52
CA ILE A 137 19.13 -10.00 0.47
C ILE A 137 19.49 -11.48 0.55
N ILE A 138 18.48 -12.34 0.71
CA ILE A 138 18.63 -13.80 0.73
C ILE A 138 18.53 -14.33 -0.68
N GLU A 139 17.54 -13.84 -1.44
CA GLU A 139 17.23 -14.33 -2.76
C GLU A 139 16.63 -13.20 -3.62
N CYS A 140 17.00 -13.17 -4.91
CA CYS A 140 16.31 -12.42 -5.93
C CYS A 140 16.22 -13.29 -7.18
N LYS A 141 15.02 -13.75 -7.52
CA LYS A 141 14.81 -14.64 -8.66
C LYS A 141 13.58 -14.28 -9.48
N ARG A 142 13.66 -14.56 -10.79
CA ARG A 142 12.53 -14.42 -11.69
C ARG A 142 11.70 -15.70 -11.66
N LEU A 143 10.39 -15.55 -11.43
CA LEU A 143 9.42 -16.63 -11.33
C LEU A 143 8.23 -16.39 -12.27
N ARG A 144 7.36 -17.38 -12.37
CA ARG A 144 6.00 -17.22 -12.91
C ARG A 144 5.02 -16.99 -11.78
N ALA A 145 4.14 -16.00 -11.94
CA ALA A 145 3.16 -15.66 -10.93
C ALA A 145 2.20 -16.84 -10.70
N SER A 146 2.04 -17.24 -9.44
CA SER A 146 0.95 -18.12 -9.03
C SER A 146 -0.40 -17.41 -9.21
N ALA A 147 -1.50 -18.15 -9.22
CA ALA A 147 -2.84 -17.59 -9.33
C ALA A 147 -3.11 -16.52 -8.25
N GLU A 148 -2.60 -16.74 -7.03
CA GLU A 148 -2.75 -15.80 -5.92
C GLU A 148 -1.95 -14.51 -6.13
N VAL A 149 -0.65 -14.62 -6.44
CA VAL A 149 0.23 -13.48 -6.72
C VAL A 149 -0.30 -12.67 -7.92
N ALA A 150 -0.70 -13.38 -8.98
CA ALA A 150 -1.26 -12.74 -10.18
C ALA A 150 -2.51 -11.91 -9.85
N ARG A 151 -3.43 -12.47 -9.07
CA ARG A 151 -4.65 -11.76 -8.64
C ARG A 151 -4.34 -10.48 -7.85
N GLN A 152 -3.37 -10.54 -6.92
CA GLN A 152 -2.99 -9.38 -6.09
C GLN A 152 -2.28 -8.29 -6.89
N LEU A 153 -1.53 -8.68 -7.92
CA LEU A 153 -0.76 -7.76 -8.77
C LEU A 153 -1.49 -7.37 -10.07
N GLY A 154 -2.74 -7.78 -10.25
CA GLY A 154 -3.48 -7.48 -11.49
C GLY A 154 -2.87 -8.13 -12.74
N LEU A 155 -2.15 -9.23 -12.58
CA LEU A 155 -1.46 -9.97 -13.64
C LEU A 155 -2.26 -11.22 -14.05
N ARG A 156 -1.86 -11.86 -15.15
CA ARG A 156 -2.31 -13.20 -15.51
C ARG A 156 -1.46 -14.25 -14.78
N THR A 157 -2.09 -15.36 -14.41
CA THR A 157 -1.35 -16.53 -13.90
C THR A 157 -0.26 -16.94 -14.89
N GLY A 158 0.97 -17.10 -14.42
CA GLY A 158 2.12 -17.42 -15.25
C GLY A 158 2.86 -16.20 -15.83
N ASP A 159 2.38 -14.98 -15.66
CA ASP A 159 3.13 -13.79 -16.02
C ASP A 159 4.45 -13.72 -15.21
N PRO A 160 5.53 -13.15 -15.78
CA PRO A 160 6.80 -13.08 -15.08
C PRO A 160 6.73 -12.11 -13.90
N VAL A 161 7.28 -12.53 -12.75
CA VAL A 161 7.48 -11.72 -11.55
C VAL A 161 8.88 -11.94 -11.00
N PHE A 162 9.41 -10.95 -10.30
CA PHE A 162 10.56 -11.13 -9.42
C PHE A 162 10.08 -11.44 -8.01
N LEU A 163 10.71 -12.42 -7.37
CA LEU A 163 10.63 -12.66 -5.93
C LEU A 163 11.94 -12.19 -5.31
N VAL A 164 11.82 -11.25 -4.37
CA VAL A 164 12.93 -10.82 -3.52
C VAL A 164 12.65 -11.27 -2.10
N ARG A 165 13.52 -12.11 -1.53
CA ARG A 165 13.50 -12.47 -0.11
C ARG A 165 14.61 -11.75 0.62
N ARG A 166 14.28 -11.09 1.72
CA ARG A 166 15.26 -10.34 2.51
C ARG A 166 14.97 -10.36 4.00
N VAL A 167 16.01 -10.14 4.79
CA VAL A 167 15.91 -9.82 6.21
C VAL A 167 16.33 -8.37 6.42
N LEU A 168 15.56 -7.65 7.23
CA LEU A 168 15.94 -6.36 7.77
C LEU A 168 16.37 -6.52 9.23
N ALA A 169 17.52 -5.94 9.55
CA ALA A 169 18.05 -5.90 10.90
C ALA A 169 18.19 -4.45 11.38
N PHE A 170 18.04 -4.22 12.68
CA PHE A 170 18.31 -2.96 13.34
C PHE A 170 19.38 -3.20 14.40
N ALA A 171 20.47 -2.43 14.36
CA ALA A 171 21.64 -2.65 15.22
C ALA A 171 22.08 -4.12 15.19
N ALA A 172 22.22 -4.69 14.01
CA ALA A 172 22.57 -6.09 13.73
C ALA A 172 21.56 -7.16 14.25
N VAL A 173 20.43 -6.77 14.84
CA VAL A 173 19.39 -7.71 15.31
C VAL A 173 18.33 -7.89 14.21
N PRO A 174 18.16 -9.12 13.66
CA PRO A 174 17.13 -9.39 12.67
C PRO A 174 15.73 -9.11 13.26
N ALA A 175 14.92 -8.37 12.54
CA ALA A 175 13.60 -7.94 13.00
C ALA A 175 12.48 -8.25 12.02
N ILE A 176 12.76 -8.27 10.72
CA ILE A 176 11.75 -8.46 9.68
C ILE A 176 12.27 -9.41 8.62
N LEU A 177 11.49 -10.44 8.29
CA LEU A 177 11.67 -11.28 7.10
C LEU A 177 10.60 -10.91 6.09
N GLU A 178 10.99 -10.61 4.86
CA GLU A 178 10.06 -10.21 3.79
C GLU A 178 10.23 -11.05 2.54
N ASP A 179 9.11 -11.45 1.95
CA ASP A 179 8.96 -11.91 0.58
C ASP A 179 8.25 -10.83 -0.23
N ILE A 180 8.85 -10.40 -1.35
CA ILE A 180 8.37 -9.28 -2.16
C ILE A 180 8.23 -9.75 -3.61
N TRP A 181 7.02 -9.68 -4.16
CA TRP A 181 6.75 -9.97 -5.57
C TRP A 181 6.54 -8.67 -6.34
N LEU A 182 7.24 -8.55 -7.47
CA LEU A 182 7.26 -7.37 -8.33
C LEU A 182 6.93 -7.79 -9.77
N PRO A 183 6.08 -7.06 -10.52
CA PRO A 183 5.78 -7.35 -11.92
C PRO A 183 7.03 -7.31 -12.80
N GLY A 184 7.37 -8.43 -13.44
CA GLY A 184 8.60 -8.56 -14.23
C GLY A 184 8.68 -7.62 -15.44
N SER A 185 7.54 -7.14 -15.95
CA SER A 185 7.48 -6.17 -17.03
C SER A 185 7.93 -4.78 -16.62
N ARG A 186 7.74 -4.41 -15.34
CA ARG A 186 8.07 -3.09 -14.77
C ARG A 186 9.47 -3.04 -14.18
N PHE A 187 9.97 -4.15 -13.66
CA PHE A 187 11.28 -4.26 -13.01
C PHE A 187 12.31 -5.03 -13.86
N LYS A 188 12.36 -4.71 -15.16
CA LYS A 188 13.30 -5.35 -16.08
C LYS A 188 14.76 -5.11 -15.66
N GLY A 189 15.52 -6.19 -15.53
CA GLY A 189 16.94 -6.12 -15.14
C GLY A 189 17.18 -6.00 -13.64
N LEU A 190 16.16 -6.16 -12.79
CA LEU A 190 16.36 -6.24 -11.34
C LEU A 190 17.19 -7.48 -11.01
N THR A 191 18.28 -7.29 -10.25
CA THR A 191 19.19 -8.37 -9.82
C THR A 191 19.44 -8.29 -8.32
N GLN A 192 20.02 -9.35 -7.77
CA GLN A 192 20.43 -9.38 -6.37
C GLN A 192 21.55 -8.38 -6.08
N GLU A 193 22.48 -8.20 -7.02
CA GLU A 193 23.58 -7.27 -6.94
C GLU A 193 23.06 -5.82 -6.84
N THR A 194 22.15 -5.42 -7.74
CA THR A 194 21.52 -4.11 -7.71
C THR A 194 20.84 -3.82 -6.35
N LEU A 195 20.16 -4.83 -5.80
CA LEU A 195 19.51 -4.70 -4.50
C LEU A 195 20.50 -4.65 -3.33
N ALA A 196 21.65 -5.31 -3.43
CA ALA A 196 22.68 -5.36 -2.39
C ALA A 196 23.56 -4.11 -2.37
N GLU A 197 23.87 -3.56 -3.54
CA GLU A 197 24.71 -2.38 -3.69
C GLU A 197 24.01 -1.09 -3.25
N ASP A 198 22.72 -0.97 -3.52
CA ASP A 198 21.93 0.17 -3.07
C ASP A 198 21.78 0.17 -1.55
N LYS A 199 22.21 1.25 -0.88
CA LYS A 199 22.10 1.42 0.58
C LYS A 199 20.89 2.25 0.98
N GLY A 200 20.20 2.83 0.00
CA GLY A 200 19.02 3.65 0.22
C GLY A 200 17.73 2.86 0.47
N PRO A 201 16.61 3.55 0.63
CA PRO A 201 15.29 2.93 0.70
C PRO A 201 14.96 2.20 -0.61
N MET A 202 14.41 0.99 -0.51
CA MET A 202 14.06 0.19 -1.70
C MET A 202 13.12 0.93 -2.67
N TYR A 203 12.20 1.76 -2.15
CA TYR A 203 11.30 2.53 -3.02
C TYR A 203 12.02 3.68 -3.73
N ALA A 204 13.07 4.26 -3.15
CA ALA A 204 13.92 5.22 -3.85
C ALA A 204 14.70 4.56 -5.00
N LEU A 205 15.18 3.34 -4.80
CA LEU A 205 15.76 2.52 -5.87
C LEU A 205 14.73 2.26 -6.98
N PHE A 206 13.50 1.89 -6.63
CA PHE A 206 12.44 1.65 -7.61
C PHE A 206 12.09 2.89 -8.43
N GLU A 207 12.07 4.07 -7.78
CA GLU A 207 11.88 5.35 -8.46
C GLU A 207 13.03 5.65 -9.43
N SER A 208 14.27 5.59 -8.93
CA SER A 208 15.44 6.04 -9.69
C SER A 208 15.81 5.12 -10.85
N GLN A 209 15.71 3.79 -10.67
CA GLN A 209 16.15 2.84 -11.68
C GLN A 209 15.01 2.31 -12.57
N PHE A 210 13.81 2.21 -12.05
CA PHE A 210 12.69 1.59 -12.78
C PHE A 210 11.56 2.57 -13.09
N GLY A 211 11.65 3.82 -12.60
CA GLY A 211 10.58 4.81 -12.77
C GLY A 211 9.28 4.43 -12.07
N VAL A 212 9.34 3.52 -11.08
CA VAL A 212 8.18 3.02 -10.34
C VAL A 212 8.11 3.70 -8.98
N ARG A 213 7.09 4.52 -8.79
CA ARG A 213 6.82 5.18 -7.52
C ARG A 213 5.62 4.56 -6.82
N MET A 214 5.81 4.17 -5.56
CA MET A 214 4.71 3.68 -4.71
C MET A 214 4.01 4.88 -4.07
N VAL A 215 2.72 5.05 -4.38
CA VAL A 215 1.95 6.22 -3.90
C VAL A 215 0.96 5.86 -2.80
N ARG A 216 0.50 4.61 -2.78
CA ARG A 216 -0.48 4.09 -1.82
C ARG A 216 -0.18 2.63 -1.48
N ALA A 217 -0.54 2.20 -0.28
CA ALA A 217 -0.52 0.79 0.09
C ALA A 217 -1.76 0.40 0.89
N VAL A 218 -2.15 -0.87 0.77
CA VAL A 218 -3.17 -1.51 1.59
C VAL A 218 -2.53 -2.67 2.32
N GLU A 219 -2.80 -2.79 3.61
CA GLU A 219 -2.20 -3.81 4.47
C GLU A 219 -3.26 -4.67 5.14
N LYS A 220 -2.93 -5.96 5.27
CA LYS A 220 -3.64 -6.91 6.12
C LYS A 220 -2.69 -7.41 7.17
N ILE A 221 -3.08 -7.29 8.42
CA ILE A 221 -2.24 -7.60 9.58
C ILE A 221 -2.86 -8.77 10.34
N LYS A 222 -2.03 -9.76 10.71
CA LYS A 222 -2.43 -10.93 11.50
C LYS A 222 -1.33 -11.28 12.50
N ALA A 223 -1.71 -11.88 13.62
CA ALA A 223 -0.77 -12.56 14.51
C ALA A 223 -0.53 -13.99 14.00
N VAL A 224 0.71 -14.43 13.98
CA VAL A 224 1.13 -15.79 13.60
C VAL A 224 2.26 -16.25 14.53
N SER A 225 2.57 -17.55 14.51
CA SER A 225 3.73 -18.11 15.19
C SER A 225 4.87 -18.34 14.21
N ALA A 226 6.11 -18.12 14.65
CA ALA A 226 7.30 -18.44 13.87
C ALA A 226 7.42 -19.96 13.67
N ASP A 227 7.54 -20.41 12.44
CA ASP A 227 8.00 -21.76 12.13
C ASP A 227 9.53 -21.86 12.36
N PRO A 228 10.12 -23.07 12.34
CA PRO A 228 11.55 -23.25 12.58
C PRO A 228 12.47 -22.49 11.62
N ASP A 229 12.10 -22.40 10.32
CA ASP A 229 12.91 -21.74 9.30
C ASP A 229 12.88 -20.22 9.49
N VAL A 230 11.69 -19.66 9.71
CA VAL A 230 11.48 -18.24 10.04
C VAL A 230 12.20 -17.87 11.33
N ALA A 231 12.07 -18.70 12.36
CA ALA A 231 12.73 -18.50 13.65
C ALA A 231 14.26 -18.42 13.51
N SER A 232 14.85 -19.33 12.71
CA SER A 232 16.28 -19.32 12.39
C SER A 232 16.72 -18.04 11.69
N LEU A 233 15.97 -17.57 10.70
CA LEU A 233 16.28 -16.35 9.93
C LEU A 233 16.15 -15.08 10.75
N LEU A 234 15.22 -15.05 11.72
CA LEU A 234 14.96 -13.91 12.59
C LEU A 234 15.72 -13.99 13.93
N GLY A 235 16.49 -15.05 14.18
CA GLY A 235 17.20 -15.23 15.46
C GLY A 235 16.24 -15.32 16.64
N SER A 236 15.10 -16.01 16.48
CA SER A 236 14.09 -16.23 17.51
C SER A 236 13.88 -17.72 17.77
N GLN A 237 12.96 -18.08 18.66
CA GLN A 237 12.58 -19.47 18.92
C GLN A 237 11.40 -19.87 18.03
N PRO A 238 11.29 -21.14 17.60
CA PRO A 238 10.06 -21.66 17.00
C PRO A 238 8.87 -21.40 17.94
N GLY A 239 7.74 -20.98 17.36
CA GLY A 239 6.54 -20.63 18.14
C GLY A 239 6.53 -19.17 18.64
N THR A 240 7.61 -18.41 18.52
CA THR A 240 7.62 -16.97 18.85
C THR A 240 6.48 -16.24 18.13
N PRO A 241 5.66 -15.43 18.83
CA PRO A 241 4.64 -14.63 18.18
C PRO A 241 5.26 -13.60 17.22
N LEU A 242 4.72 -13.53 16.01
CA LEU A 242 5.11 -12.57 14.99
C LEU A 242 3.89 -11.81 14.46
N LEU A 243 4.11 -10.60 14.01
CA LEU A 243 3.12 -9.87 13.25
C LEU A 243 3.33 -10.19 11.76
N SER A 244 2.33 -10.79 11.12
CA SER A 244 2.30 -11.01 9.68
C SER A 244 1.63 -9.81 9.00
N VAL A 245 2.34 -9.13 8.10
CA VAL A 245 1.84 -7.99 7.34
C VAL A 245 1.88 -8.33 5.86
N GLU A 246 0.71 -8.53 5.24
CA GLU A 246 0.56 -8.60 3.79
C GLU A 246 0.23 -7.20 3.27
N ARG A 247 1.08 -6.67 2.39
CA ARG A 247 0.93 -5.35 1.78
C ARG A 247 0.81 -5.47 0.26
N VAL A 248 -0.14 -4.76 -0.32
CA VAL A 248 -0.15 -4.46 -1.75
C VAL A 248 0.12 -2.97 -1.91
N ALA A 249 1.21 -2.62 -2.59
CA ALA A 249 1.55 -1.23 -2.90
C ALA A 249 1.22 -0.92 -4.35
N TYR A 250 0.72 0.28 -4.56
CA TYR A 250 0.19 0.77 -5.83
C TYR A 250 0.98 1.98 -6.30
N THR A 251 1.16 2.06 -7.61
CA THR A 251 1.62 3.28 -8.28
C THR A 251 0.42 4.14 -8.68
N TYR A 252 0.63 5.12 -9.55
CA TYR A 252 -0.44 5.97 -10.08
C TYR A 252 -1.55 5.13 -10.73
N ASN A 253 -2.79 5.65 -10.72
CA ASN A 253 -4.00 4.98 -11.26
C ASN A 253 -4.34 3.65 -10.59
N ASP A 254 -3.96 3.48 -9.32
CA ASP A 254 -4.20 2.25 -8.56
C ASP A 254 -3.65 0.97 -9.24
N GLU A 255 -2.58 1.11 -10.04
CA GLU A 255 -1.88 -0.04 -10.62
C GLU A 255 -1.04 -0.72 -9.53
N PRO A 256 -1.30 -2.01 -9.20
CA PRO A 256 -0.53 -2.71 -8.17
C PRO A 256 0.87 -3.04 -8.67
N MET A 257 1.90 -2.64 -7.91
CA MET A 257 3.31 -2.77 -8.27
C MET A 257 4.11 -3.65 -7.34
N GLU A 258 3.61 -3.92 -6.15
CA GLU A 258 4.28 -4.77 -5.17
C GLU A 258 3.25 -5.55 -4.37
N LEU A 259 3.47 -6.86 -4.23
CA LEU A 259 2.91 -7.67 -3.17
C LEU A 259 4.04 -8.00 -2.21
N ARG A 260 3.89 -7.67 -0.93
CA ARG A 260 4.87 -7.96 0.11
C ARG A 260 4.23 -8.73 1.24
N ARG A 261 4.89 -9.78 1.70
CA ARG A 261 4.55 -10.52 2.91
C ARG A 261 5.71 -10.43 3.88
N GLY A 262 5.49 -9.77 4.99
CA GLY A 262 6.47 -9.54 6.03
C GLY A 262 6.10 -10.26 7.32
N LEU A 263 7.10 -10.82 7.99
CA LEU A 263 7.01 -11.39 9.34
C LEU A 263 7.89 -10.54 10.26
N TYR A 264 7.26 -9.91 11.23
CA TYR A 264 7.86 -8.87 12.07
C TYR A 264 7.99 -9.37 13.52
N ARG A 265 9.18 -9.27 14.08
CA ARG A 265 9.38 -9.45 15.52
C ARG A 265 8.87 -8.23 16.27
N THR A 266 8.07 -8.47 17.31
CA THR A 266 7.46 -7.43 18.14
C THR A 266 7.77 -7.60 19.63
N ASP A 267 8.82 -8.34 19.97
CA ASP A 267 9.27 -8.58 21.35
C ASP A 267 9.79 -7.31 22.06
N ASN A 268 10.32 -6.34 21.31
CA ASN A 268 10.79 -5.04 21.81
C ASN A 268 10.46 -3.90 20.82
N ARG A 269 9.48 -4.13 19.98
CA ARG A 269 9.05 -3.22 18.92
C ARG A 269 7.55 -3.29 18.74
N HIS A 270 6.98 -2.23 18.25
CA HIS A 270 5.56 -2.17 17.90
C HIS A 270 5.37 -1.72 16.45
N TYR A 271 4.23 -2.09 15.89
CA TYR A 271 3.79 -1.60 14.59
C TYR A 271 2.91 -0.36 14.80
N ARG A 272 3.41 0.81 14.40
CA ARG A 272 2.69 2.08 14.53
C ARG A 272 1.83 2.33 13.29
N ASN A 273 0.53 2.53 13.49
CA ASN A 273 -0.38 3.06 12.48
C ASN A 273 -0.96 4.37 12.99
N GLU A 274 -0.79 5.44 12.24
CA GLU A 274 -1.33 6.76 12.56
C GLU A 274 -2.55 6.99 11.67
N LEU A 275 -3.70 7.18 12.30
CA LEU A 275 -4.97 7.42 11.64
C LEU A 275 -5.22 8.93 11.65
N SER A 276 -5.43 9.54 10.47
CA SER A 276 -5.74 10.96 10.27
C SER A 276 -7.07 11.12 9.55
#